data_847e67c4778375ace479a604defca2af
#
_entry.id   847e67c4778375ace479a604defca2af
#
_cell.length_a   1.000
_cell.length_b   1.000
_cell.length_c   1.000
_cell.angle_alpha   90.00
_cell.angle_beta   90.00
_cell.angle_gamma   90.00
#
_symmetry.space_group_name_H-M   'P 1'
#
loop_
_entity.id
_entity.type
_entity.pdbx_description
1 polymer ?
#
loop_
_entity_poly.entity_id
_entity_poly.type
_entity_poly.pdbx_seq_one_letter_code
_entity_poly.pdbx_strand_id
1 'polypeptide(L)'
;MWQSIYEELKSENFEIISVAQDTGGEEAAGYIFDDANVSYTAIIDVNHQISSLYNLVNVPSGVWIDEQGTIMRINEGTYAKEHMNGAWGTNDYVPIVRDWVAKGADSEHVWDRSKVRESIIQRTPEAERAQPAFRLGGYYFTNDNDEKAEQYWTMAQELDPTSWNYLRQDLQYEEGGSAGPEWRARREQIEGAGGAYYAPLEIENN
;
A
#
# COMPACT_ATOMS: atom_id res chain seq x y z
N MET A 1 -1.14 4.38 16.31
CA MET A 1 -0.55 3.10 15.97
C MET A 1 0.82 3.28 15.33
N TRP A 2 1.00 3.61 14.06
CA TRP A 2 2.31 3.98 13.48
C TRP A 2 2.92 5.20 14.18
N GLN A 3 2.11 6.18 14.58
CA GLN A 3 2.57 7.31 15.38
C GLN A 3 3.26 6.87 16.69
N SER A 4 2.73 5.87 17.37
CA SER A 4 3.35 5.36 18.60
C SER A 4 4.71 4.70 18.35
N ILE A 5 4.86 4.00 17.22
CA ILE A 5 6.14 3.40 16.82
C ILE A 5 7.14 4.47 16.40
N TYR A 6 6.68 5.50 15.69
CA TYR A 6 7.52 6.62 15.33
C TYR A 6 8.05 7.36 16.57
N GLU A 7 7.20 7.65 17.55
CA GLU A 7 7.64 8.27 18.81
C GLU A 7 8.66 7.43 19.58
N GLU A 8 8.55 6.11 19.51
CA GLU A 8 9.51 5.20 20.11
C GLU A 8 10.88 5.22 19.41
N LEU A 9 10.88 5.27 18.07
CA LEU A 9 12.06 5.00 17.25
C LEU A 9 12.70 6.25 16.60
N LYS A 10 12.05 7.40 16.61
CA LYS A 10 12.53 8.60 15.90
C LYS A 10 13.90 9.10 16.34
N SER A 11 14.35 8.75 17.54
CA SER A 11 15.71 9.08 18.01
C SER A 11 16.79 8.12 17.50
N GLU A 12 16.39 7.01 16.89
CA GLU A 12 17.28 5.92 16.44
C GLU A 12 17.58 6.00 14.93
N ASN A 13 17.62 7.19 14.36
CA ASN A 13 17.81 7.39 12.91
C ASN A 13 16.74 6.69 12.08
N PHE A 14 15.49 6.83 12.50
CA PHE A 14 14.32 6.23 11.83
C PHE A 14 13.30 7.28 11.42
N GLU A 15 12.80 7.18 10.20
CA GLU A 15 11.76 8.05 9.67
C GLU A 15 10.62 7.23 9.06
N ILE A 16 9.41 7.74 9.17
CA ILE A 16 8.23 7.20 8.49
C ILE A 16 7.74 8.22 7.47
N ILE A 17 7.56 7.76 6.22
CA ILE A 17 6.80 8.48 5.21
C ILE A 17 5.52 7.68 4.96
N SER A 18 4.40 8.20 5.45
CA SER A 18 3.09 7.58 5.20
C SER A 18 2.44 8.19 3.98
N VAL A 19 1.88 7.35 3.12
CA VAL A 19 1.25 7.77 1.88
C VAL A 19 -0.19 7.28 1.83
N ALA A 20 -1.13 8.21 1.95
CA ALA A 20 -2.53 7.93 1.66
C ALA A 20 -2.78 8.05 0.16
N GLN A 21 -3.32 7.00 -0.45
CA GLN A 21 -3.68 7.01 -1.87
C GLN A 21 -5.17 7.29 -1.99
N ASP A 22 -5.51 8.52 -2.34
CA ASP A 22 -6.89 8.94 -2.54
C ASP A 22 -7.01 10.06 -3.56
N THR A 23 -7.75 9.83 -4.63
CA THR A 23 -7.97 10.80 -5.71
C THR A 23 -8.75 12.04 -5.23
N GLY A 24 -9.57 11.90 -4.18
CA GLY A 24 -10.27 13.03 -3.54
C GLY A 24 -9.37 13.94 -2.69
N GLY A 25 -8.10 13.59 -2.54
CA GLY A 25 -7.10 14.47 -1.92
C GLY A 25 -7.31 14.71 -0.43
N GLU A 26 -6.98 15.93 -0.01
CA GLU A 26 -7.02 16.35 1.41
C GLU A 26 -8.41 16.21 2.02
N GLU A 27 -9.46 16.54 1.26
CA GLU A 27 -10.85 16.46 1.73
C GLU A 27 -11.26 15.01 2.04
N ALA A 28 -10.78 14.05 1.26
CA ALA A 28 -11.12 12.65 1.41
C ALA A 28 -10.23 11.90 2.43
N ALA A 29 -8.95 12.24 2.54
CA ALA A 29 -7.97 11.47 3.30
C ALA A 29 -7.29 12.23 4.44
N GLY A 30 -7.28 13.57 4.44
CA GLY A 30 -6.53 14.39 5.42
C GLY A 30 -6.94 14.14 6.85
N TYR A 31 -8.24 14.00 7.11
CA TYR A 31 -8.77 13.76 8.46
C TYR A 31 -8.17 12.53 9.15
N ILE A 32 -7.72 11.52 8.40
CA ILE A 32 -7.11 10.31 8.96
C ILE A 32 -5.78 10.65 9.66
N PHE A 33 -5.01 11.54 9.08
CA PHE A 33 -3.75 12.01 9.65
C PHE A 33 -3.98 12.95 10.85
N ASP A 34 -4.99 13.81 10.75
CA ASP A 34 -5.38 14.73 11.84
C ASP A 34 -5.87 13.94 13.06
N ASP A 35 -6.78 12.99 12.88
CA ASP A 35 -7.30 12.12 13.94
C ASP A 35 -6.21 11.26 14.61
N ALA A 36 -5.23 10.83 13.83
CA ALA A 36 -4.10 10.07 14.32
C ALA A 36 -3.01 10.96 14.97
N ASN A 37 -3.12 12.28 14.83
CA ASN A 37 -2.16 13.28 15.31
C ASN A 37 -0.72 12.90 14.94
N VAL A 38 -0.50 12.61 13.65
CA VAL A 38 0.81 12.15 13.16
C VAL A 38 1.85 13.27 13.18
N SER A 39 3.08 12.94 13.58
CA SER A 39 4.21 13.88 13.59
C SER A 39 5.34 13.48 12.64
N TYR A 40 5.20 12.35 11.96
CA TYR A 40 6.05 11.95 10.84
C TYR A 40 5.53 12.54 9.52
N THR A 41 6.31 12.36 8.45
CA THR A 41 5.94 12.86 7.13
C THR A 41 4.70 12.11 6.59
N ALA A 42 3.61 12.85 6.33
CA ALA A 42 2.38 12.34 5.72
C ALA A 42 2.15 12.97 4.35
N ILE A 43 1.83 12.15 3.37
CA ILE A 43 1.61 12.54 1.97
C ILE A 43 0.25 12.02 1.52
N ILE A 44 -0.49 12.80 0.74
CA ILE A 44 -1.67 12.34 0.02
C ILE A 44 -1.33 12.25 -1.47
N ASP A 45 -1.35 11.04 -2.00
CA ASP A 45 -1.02 10.75 -3.40
C ASP A 45 -2.29 10.62 -4.23
N VAL A 46 -2.77 11.75 -4.70
CA VAL A 46 -4.02 11.84 -5.50
C VAL A 46 -3.92 11.12 -6.86
N ASN A 47 -2.73 10.86 -7.33
CA ASN A 47 -2.48 10.22 -8.62
C ASN A 47 -2.05 8.76 -8.51
N HIS A 48 -1.96 8.19 -7.30
CA HIS A 48 -1.44 6.86 -7.03
C HIS A 48 -0.05 6.62 -7.68
N GLN A 49 0.74 7.67 -7.74
CA GLN A 49 2.05 7.65 -8.39
C GLN A 49 3.07 6.85 -7.60
N ILE A 50 3.03 6.94 -6.27
CA ILE A 50 4.01 6.27 -5.40
C ILE A 50 3.84 4.75 -5.48
N SER A 51 2.61 4.24 -5.37
CA SER A 51 2.39 2.80 -5.56
C SER A 51 2.82 2.32 -6.93
N SER A 52 2.58 3.12 -7.97
CA SER A 52 3.01 2.79 -9.32
C SER A 52 4.54 2.74 -9.45
N LEU A 53 5.29 3.66 -8.83
CA LEU A 53 6.76 3.67 -8.87
C LEU A 53 7.39 2.46 -8.19
N TYR A 54 6.77 1.95 -7.12
CA TYR A 54 7.25 0.76 -6.40
C TYR A 54 6.57 -0.54 -6.85
N ASN A 55 5.74 -0.51 -7.88
CA ASN A 55 4.91 -1.64 -8.35
C ASN A 55 4.05 -2.28 -7.24
N LEU A 56 3.53 -1.46 -6.34
CA LEU A 56 2.62 -1.93 -5.29
C LEU A 56 1.20 -2.05 -5.83
N VAL A 57 0.62 -3.22 -5.68
CA VAL A 57 -0.73 -3.53 -6.19
C VAL A 57 -1.79 -3.58 -5.10
N ASN A 58 -1.38 -3.46 -3.84
CA ASN A 58 -2.24 -3.62 -2.68
C ASN A 58 -1.87 -2.64 -1.55
N VAL A 59 -2.77 -2.43 -0.62
CA VAL A 59 -2.61 -1.59 0.57
C VAL A 59 -3.11 -2.33 1.82
N PRO A 60 -2.46 -2.10 2.98
CA PRO A 60 -1.24 -1.33 3.19
C PRO A 60 0.00 -2.08 2.73
N SER A 61 0.95 -1.35 2.17
CA SER A 61 2.27 -1.89 1.82
C SER A 61 3.37 -1.06 2.46
N GLY A 62 4.47 -1.69 2.84
CA GLY A 62 5.64 -1.04 3.42
C GLY A 62 6.89 -1.33 2.60
N VAL A 63 7.69 -0.30 2.41
CA VAL A 63 8.99 -0.37 1.73
C VAL A 63 10.06 0.13 2.69
N TRP A 64 11.04 -0.70 3.00
CA TRP A 64 12.19 -0.31 3.80
C TRP A 64 13.28 0.23 2.89
N ILE A 65 13.78 1.40 3.23
CA ILE A 65 14.78 2.10 2.42
C ILE A 65 15.90 2.54 3.37
N ASP A 66 17.15 2.18 3.05
CA ASP A 66 18.30 2.61 3.82
C ASP A 66 18.70 4.07 3.51
N GLU A 67 19.68 4.60 4.23
CA GLU A 67 20.18 5.97 4.09
C GLU A 67 20.86 6.23 2.73
N GLN A 68 21.16 5.18 1.98
CA GLN A 68 21.70 5.24 0.63
C GLN A 68 20.61 5.22 -0.44
N GLY A 69 19.34 5.12 -0.03
CA GLY A 69 18.19 5.02 -0.92
C GLY A 69 17.99 3.61 -1.50
N THR A 70 18.59 2.58 -0.89
CA THR A 70 18.44 1.19 -1.34
C THR A 70 17.21 0.57 -0.69
N ILE A 71 16.40 -0.13 -1.48
CA ILE A 71 15.28 -0.90 -0.95
C ILE A 71 15.84 -2.16 -0.27
N MET A 72 15.50 -2.31 1.02
CA MET A 72 15.94 -3.41 1.87
C MET A 72 14.86 -4.48 2.07
N ARG A 73 13.59 -4.12 1.92
CA ARG A 73 12.44 -5.03 2.05
C ARG A 73 11.17 -4.40 1.50
N ILE A 74 10.26 -5.22 0.97
CA ILE A 74 8.92 -4.81 0.54
C ILE A 74 7.92 -5.82 1.11
N ASN A 75 6.88 -5.34 1.79
CA ASN A 75 5.82 -6.19 2.30
C ASN A 75 4.44 -5.60 2.05
N GLU A 76 3.47 -6.46 1.81
CA GLU A 76 2.05 -6.15 1.94
C GLU A 76 1.54 -6.47 3.35
N GLY A 77 0.35 -5.95 3.71
CA GLY A 77 -0.26 -6.22 5.01
C GLY A 77 0.49 -5.62 6.20
N THR A 78 1.15 -4.48 6.01
CA THR A 78 2.03 -3.84 6.99
C THR A 78 1.25 -3.11 8.09
N TYR A 79 0.62 -3.86 8.97
CA TYR A 79 -0.11 -3.32 10.11
C TYR A 79 0.77 -3.22 11.36
N ALA A 80 0.69 -2.08 12.06
CA ALA A 80 1.46 -1.86 13.30
C ALA A 80 0.87 -2.61 14.52
N LYS A 81 -0.28 -3.20 14.40
CA LYS A 81 -0.90 -4.14 15.37
C LYS A 81 -1.95 -4.97 14.67
N GLU A 82 -2.35 -6.04 15.35
CA GLU A 82 -3.49 -6.84 14.95
C GLU A 82 -4.76 -5.99 14.83
N HIS A 83 -5.46 -6.13 13.71
CA HIS A 83 -6.72 -5.47 13.44
C HIS A 83 -7.85 -6.48 13.33
N MET A 84 -9.04 -6.09 13.81
CA MET A 84 -10.27 -6.87 13.64
C MET A 84 -10.14 -8.37 14.01
N ASN A 85 -9.61 -8.65 15.20
CA ASN A 85 -9.44 -10.01 15.72
C ASN A 85 -8.61 -10.93 14.78
N GLY A 86 -7.57 -10.41 14.19
CA GLY A 86 -6.70 -11.17 13.28
C GLY A 86 -7.17 -11.21 11.82
N ALA A 87 -8.31 -10.61 11.51
CA ALA A 87 -8.83 -10.64 10.14
C ALA A 87 -8.00 -9.81 9.14
N TRP A 88 -7.16 -8.89 9.63
CA TRP A 88 -6.43 -7.92 8.82
C TRP A 88 -4.91 -8.03 8.93
N GLY A 89 -4.41 -9.21 9.12
CA GLY A 89 -2.99 -9.44 9.33
C GLY A 89 -2.68 -9.66 10.81
N THR A 90 -2.02 -10.75 11.04
CA THR A 90 -1.75 -11.27 12.39
C THR A 90 -0.35 -10.94 12.85
N ASN A 91 0.34 -10.01 12.18
CA ASN A 91 1.77 -10.18 12.24
C ASN A 91 2.45 -9.06 12.95
N ASP A 92 3.34 -9.49 13.73
CA ASP A 92 4.44 -8.86 14.40
C ASP A 92 5.36 -8.07 13.44
N TYR A 93 4.76 -7.21 12.60
CA TYR A 93 5.53 -6.35 11.69
C TYR A 93 6.37 -5.34 12.48
N VAL A 94 5.86 -4.86 13.60
CA VAL A 94 6.59 -3.92 14.45
C VAL A 94 7.86 -4.51 15.06
N PRO A 95 7.90 -5.75 15.59
CA PRO A 95 9.14 -6.37 16.04
C PRO A 95 10.23 -6.42 14.99
N ILE A 96 9.90 -6.75 13.72
CA ILE A 96 10.92 -6.79 12.67
C ILE A 96 11.41 -5.39 12.27
N VAL A 97 10.56 -4.36 12.35
CA VAL A 97 10.99 -2.96 12.18
C VAL A 97 11.94 -2.53 13.28
N ARG A 98 11.65 -2.88 14.53
CA ARG A 98 12.54 -2.59 15.66
C ARG A 98 13.90 -3.26 15.51
N ASP A 99 13.92 -4.52 15.08
CA ASP A 99 15.16 -5.25 14.82
C ASP A 99 15.99 -4.57 13.72
N TRP A 100 15.34 -4.19 12.62
CA TRP A 100 16.01 -3.49 11.55
C TRP A 100 16.57 -2.13 11.99
N VAL A 101 15.79 -1.32 12.70
CA VAL A 101 16.26 -0.03 13.23
C VAL A 101 17.48 -0.21 14.17
N ALA A 102 17.47 -1.25 15.00
CA ALA A 102 18.56 -1.53 15.94
C ALA A 102 19.83 -2.08 15.27
N LYS A 103 19.71 -2.85 14.18
CA LYS A 103 20.81 -3.59 13.56
C LYS A 103 21.19 -3.09 12.16
N GLY A 104 20.34 -2.26 11.53
CA GLY A 104 20.57 -1.79 10.16
C GLY A 104 20.67 -2.94 9.16
N ALA A 105 21.72 -2.93 8.36
CA ALA A 105 21.98 -3.96 7.36
C ALA A 105 22.27 -5.37 7.94
N ASP A 106 22.59 -5.47 9.24
CA ASP A 106 22.86 -6.74 9.92
C ASP A 106 21.59 -7.41 10.46
N SER A 107 20.42 -6.80 10.27
CA SER A 107 19.13 -7.40 10.62
C SER A 107 18.84 -8.62 9.74
N GLU A 108 18.42 -9.74 10.36
CA GLU A 108 17.98 -10.94 9.65
C GLU A 108 16.72 -10.72 8.78
N HIS A 109 16.02 -9.61 9.00
CA HIS A 109 14.83 -9.22 8.25
C HIS A 109 15.13 -8.39 7.01
N VAL A 110 16.38 -7.99 6.79
CA VAL A 110 16.84 -7.34 5.57
C VAL A 110 17.02 -8.37 4.47
N TRP A 111 16.48 -8.09 3.29
CA TRP A 111 16.61 -8.95 2.13
C TRP A 111 17.84 -8.58 1.30
N ASP A 112 18.45 -9.58 0.70
CA ASP A 112 19.46 -9.33 -0.32
C ASP A 112 18.83 -8.76 -1.60
N ARG A 113 19.68 -8.24 -2.47
CA ARG A 113 19.21 -7.60 -3.73
C ARG A 113 18.46 -8.54 -4.66
N SER A 114 18.75 -9.84 -4.63
CA SER A 114 18.05 -10.83 -5.46
C SER A 114 16.62 -10.98 -4.99
N LYS A 115 16.46 -11.20 -3.69
CA LYS A 115 15.16 -11.34 -3.04
C LYS A 115 14.29 -10.09 -3.20
N VAL A 116 14.87 -8.89 -3.04
CA VAL A 116 14.16 -7.63 -3.30
C VAL A 116 13.66 -7.57 -4.74
N ARG A 117 14.50 -7.92 -5.73
CA ARG A 117 14.10 -7.91 -7.15
C ARG A 117 13.00 -8.93 -7.45
N GLU A 118 13.06 -10.09 -6.84
CA GLU A 118 12.05 -11.16 -6.99
C GLU A 118 10.71 -10.77 -6.34
N SER A 119 10.73 -9.96 -5.29
CA SER A 119 9.53 -9.47 -4.61
C SER A 119 8.84 -8.33 -5.35
N ILE A 120 9.54 -7.62 -6.24
CA ILE A 120 8.94 -6.55 -7.05
C ILE A 120 8.09 -7.18 -8.16
N ILE A 121 6.80 -6.88 -8.14
CA ILE A 121 5.87 -7.35 -9.17
C ILE A 121 6.34 -6.85 -10.53
N GLN A 122 6.56 -7.78 -11.46
CA GLN A 122 6.91 -7.44 -12.84
C GLN A 122 5.64 -7.10 -13.61
N ARG A 123 5.57 -5.90 -14.15
CA ARG A 123 4.43 -5.47 -14.98
C ARG A 123 4.62 -5.91 -16.43
N THR A 124 3.51 -6.30 -17.03
CA THR A 124 3.44 -6.45 -18.49
C THR A 124 3.43 -5.06 -19.16
N PRO A 125 3.74 -4.96 -20.46
CA PRO A 125 3.60 -3.70 -21.19
C PRO A 125 2.18 -3.12 -21.15
N GLU A 126 1.17 -3.95 -21.01
CA GLU A 126 -0.23 -3.55 -20.83
C GLU A 126 -0.42 -2.92 -19.45
N ALA A 127 0.03 -3.59 -18.40
CA ALA A 127 -0.07 -3.11 -17.02
C ALA A 127 0.70 -1.78 -16.78
N GLU A 128 1.78 -1.52 -17.51
CA GLU A 128 2.46 -0.23 -17.47
C GLU A 128 1.59 0.93 -17.97
N ARG A 129 0.59 0.65 -18.80
CA ARG A 129 -0.36 1.65 -19.31
C ARG A 129 -1.52 1.92 -18.35
N ALA A 130 -1.71 1.08 -17.35
CA ALA A 130 -2.81 1.22 -16.38
C ALA A 130 -2.71 2.52 -15.58
N GLN A 131 -1.52 2.87 -15.10
CA GLN A 131 -1.35 4.07 -14.30
C GLN A 131 -1.63 5.39 -15.06
N PRO A 132 -1.16 5.59 -16.31
CA PRO A 132 -1.60 6.71 -17.12
C PRO A 132 -3.11 6.76 -17.36
N ALA A 133 -3.77 5.61 -17.59
CA ALA A 133 -5.22 5.55 -17.73
C ALA A 133 -5.91 5.96 -16.42
N PHE A 134 -5.46 5.40 -15.29
CA PHE A 134 -5.99 5.75 -13.96
C PHE A 134 -5.90 7.26 -13.67
N ARG A 135 -4.76 7.88 -13.97
CA ARG A 135 -4.58 9.32 -13.82
C ARG A 135 -5.52 10.16 -14.68
N LEU A 136 -5.81 9.69 -15.90
CA LEU A 136 -6.82 10.35 -16.75
C LEU A 136 -8.21 10.24 -16.12
N GLY A 137 -8.57 9.10 -15.54
CA GLY A 137 -9.80 8.95 -14.78
C GLY A 137 -9.87 9.95 -13.63
N GLY A 138 -8.83 10.05 -12.81
CA GLY A 138 -8.74 11.02 -11.71
C GLY A 138 -8.84 12.49 -12.20
N TYR A 139 -8.21 12.81 -13.32
CA TYR A 139 -8.36 14.14 -13.93
C TYR A 139 -9.80 14.44 -14.31
N TYR A 140 -10.49 13.52 -14.96
CA TYR A 140 -11.89 13.73 -15.35
C TYR A 140 -12.82 13.78 -14.15
N PHE A 141 -12.59 12.95 -13.13
CA PHE A 141 -13.33 12.97 -11.87
C PHE A 141 -13.24 14.34 -11.19
N THR A 142 -12.05 14.90 -11.05
CA THR A 142 -11.85 16.23 -10.42
C THR A 142 -12.31 17.40 -11.30
N ASN A 143 -12.73 17.14 -12.53
CA ASN A 143 -13.34 18.12 -13.45
C ASN A 143 -14.81 17.81 -13.76
N ASP A 144 -15.52 17.14 -12.87
CA ASP A 144 -16.96 16.85 -12.93
C ASP A 144 -17.39 16.13 -14.23
N ASN A 145 -16.57 15.21 -14.71
CA ASN A 145 -16.85 14.39 -15.88
C ASN A 145 -16.81 12.91 -15.55
N ASP A 146 -17.84 12.45 -14.83
CA ASP A 146 -17.94 11.10 -14.29
C ASP A 146 -17.92 10.02 -15.37
N GLU A 147 -18.56 10.25 -16.53
CA GLU A 147 -18.58 9.29 -17.65
C GLU A 147 -17.16 8.95 -18.13
N LYS A 148 -16.31 9.97 -18.28
CA LYS A 148 -14.92 9.77 -18.67
C LYS A 148 -14.06 9.24 -17.54
N ALA A 149 -14.33 9.63 -16.30
CA ALA A 149 -13.65 9.10 -15.13
C ALA A 149 -13.84 7.58 -15.06
N GLU A 150 -15.08 7.11 -15.12
CA GLU A 150 -15.43 5.70 -15.15
C GLU A 150 -14.77 4.96 -16.32
N GLN A 151 -14.84 5.53 -17.54
CA GLN A 151 -14.21 4.94 -18.73
C GLN A 151 -12.71 4.68 -18.52
N TYR A 152 -11.98 5.64 -17.99
CA TYR A 152 -10.53 5.51 -17.82
C TYR A 152 -10.14 4.68 -16.59
N TRP A 153 -10.94 4.68 -15.52
CA TRP A 153 -10.71 3.81 -14.38
C TRP A 153 -10.98 2.33 -14.72
N THR A 154 -12.07 2.05 -15.44
CA THR A 154 -12.33 0.71 -16.00
C THR A 154 -11.16 0.25 -16.90
N MET A 155 -10.69 1.13 -17.79
CA MET A 155 -9.53 0.82 -18.65
C MET A 155 -8.29 0.50 -17.81
N ALA A 156 -8.03 1.21 -16.72
CA ALA A 156 -6.88 0.92 -15.84
C ALA A 156 -6.99 -0.47 -15.18
N GLN A 157 -8.19 -0.83 -14.75
CA GLN A 157 -8.47 -2.14 -14.15
C GLN A 157 -8.33 -3.29 -15.17
N GLU A 158 -8.75 -3.09 -16.40
CA GLU A 158 -8.57 -4.06 -17.49
C GLU A 158 -7.10 -4.24 -17.88
N LEU A 159 -6.32 -3.16 -17.87
CA LEU A 159 -4.89 -3.17 -18.20
C LEU A 159 -4.03 -3.82 -17.11
N ASP A 160 -4.43 -3.67 -15.84
CA ASP A 160 -3.76 -4.30 -14.70
C ASP A 160 -4.77 -4.86 -13.69
N PRO A 161 -5.36 -6.03 -13.99
CA PRO A 161 -6.35 -6.65 -13.11
C PRO A 161 -5.75 -7.18 -11.80
N THR A 162 -4.43 -7.20 -11.66
CA THR A 162 -3.76 -7.59 -10.42
C THR A 162 -3.77 -6.47 -9.39
N SER A 163 -3.84 -5.21 -9.83
CA SER A 163 -3.83 -4.05 -8.96
C SER A 163 -5.18 -3.84 -8.29
N TRP A 164 -5.25 -4.10 -6.99
CA TRP A 164 -6.41 -3.75 -6.17
C TRP A 164 -6.58 -2.23 -6.02
N ASN A 165 -5.49 -1.48 -6.13
CA ASN A 165 -5.51 -0.03 -5.90
C ASN A 165 -6.45 0.72 -6.85
N TYR A 166 -6.51 0.32 -8.13
CA TYR A 166 -7.37 0.97 -9.13
C TYR A 166 -8.85 0.65 -8.88
N LEU A 167 -9.19 -0.63 -8.69
CA LEU A 167 -10.56 -1.03 -8.40
C LEU A 167 -11.06 -0.45 -7.07
N ARG A 168 -10.22 -0.46 -6.03
CA ARG A 168 -10.58 0.08 -4.72
C ARG A 168 -10.97 1.55 -4.79
N GLN A 169 -10.23 2.34 -5.56
CA GLN A 169 -10.50 3.77 -5.68
C GLN A 169 -11.79 4.05 -6.45
N ASP A 170 -12.04 3.33 -7.54
CA ASP A 170 -13.25 3.41 -8.34
C ASP A 170 -14.49 3.08 -7.49
N LEU A 171 -14.51 1.94 -6.85
CA LEU A 171 -15.58 1.52 -5.93
C LEU A 171 -15.84 2.51 -4.77
N GLN A 172 -14.85 3.27 -4.36
CA GLN A 172 -14.99 4.28 -3.31
C GLN A 172 -15.86 5.46 -3.76
N TYR A 173 -15.85 5.78 -5.04
CA TYR A 173 -16.56 6.93 -5.62
C TYR A 173 -17.86 6.57 -6.36
N GLU A 174 -18.22 5.30 -6.45
CA GLU A 174 -19.55 4.89 -6.90
C GLU A 174 -20.64 5.36 -5.91
N GLU A 175 -21.84 5.61 -6.39
CA GLU A 175 -22.97 6.06 -5.55
C GLU A 175 -23.27 5.06 -4.44
N GLY A 176 -23.13 5.50 -3.19
CA GLY A 176 -23.22 4.64 -2.02
C GLY A 176 -22.11 3.60 -1.91
N GLY A 177 -21.05 3.78 -2.69
CA GLY A 177 -19.97 2.84 -2.87
C GLY A 177 -19.13 2.64 -1.62
N SER A 178 -18.61 1.43 -1.52
CA SER A 178 -17.64 1.04 -0.53
C SER A 178 -16.82 -0.11 -1.06
N ALA A 179 -15.53 0.01 -1.05
CA ALA A 179 -14.62 -1.07 -1.43
C ALA A 179 -14.69 -2.30 -0.50
N GLY A 180 -15.34 -2.18 0.65
CA GLY A 180 -15.38 -3.24 1.66
C GLY A 180 -16.03 -4.55 1.24
N PRO A 181 -17.20 -4.56 0.58
CA PRO A 181 -17.83 -5.78 0.09
C PRO A 181 -16.96 -6.51 -0.94
N GLU A 182 -16.45 -5.79 -1.93
CA GLU A 182 -15.62 -6.34 -3.01
C GLU A 182 -14.28 -6.83 -2.49
N TRP A 183 -13.69 -6.11 -1.53
CA TRP A 183 -12.51 -6.57 -0.83
C TRP A 183 -12.74 -7.93 -0.13
N ARG A 184 -13.86 -8.10 0.56
CA ARG A 184 -14.20 -9.38 1.21
C ARG A 184 -14.36 -10.50 0.20
N ALA A 185 -15.10 -10.24 -0.88
CA ALA A 185 -15.31 -11.23 -1.95
C ALA A 185 -13.98 -11.66 -2.59
N ARG A 186 -13.11 -10.71 -2.91
CA ARG A 186 -11.77 -10.97 -3.46
C ARG A 186 -10.91 -11.78 -2.49
N ARG A 187 -10.91 -11.42 -1.22
CA ARG A 187 -10.19 -12.15 -0.18
C ARG A 187 -10.68 -13.58 -0.06
N GLU A 188 -11.99 -13.80 0.05
CA GLU A 188 -12.60 -15.13 0.13
C GLU A 188 -12.27 -15.98 -1.10
N GLN A 189 -12.26 -15.40 -2.28
CA GLN A 189 -11.88 -16.08 -3.52
C GLN A 189 -10.42 -16.54 -3.49
N ILE A 190 -9.49 -15.67 -3.09
CA ILE A 190 -8.05 -15.99 -3.04
C ILE A 190 -7.77 -17.04 -1.97
N GLU A 191 -8.30 -16.85 -0.75
CA GLU A 191 -8.10 -17.78 0.37
C GLU A 191 -8.81 -19.13 0.12
N GLY A 192 -9.99 -19.13 -0.48
CA GLY A 192 -10.71 -20.33 -0.89
C GLY A 192 -10.00 -21.15 -1.97
N ALA A 193 -9.17 -20.50 -2.79
CA ALA A 193 -8.28 -21.17 -3.76
C ALA A 193 -6.94 -21.63 -3.14
N GLY A 194 -6.75 -21.46 -1.83
CA GLY A 194 -5.53 -21.86 -1.11
C GLY A 194 -4.40 -20.82 -1.18
N GLY A 195 -4.69 -19.62 -1.66
CA GLY A 195 -3.76 -18.48 -1.64
C GLY A 195 -3.85 -17.70 -0.31
N ALA A 196 -3.02 -16.65 -0.20
CA ALA A 196 -3.10 -15.65 0.85
C ALA A 196 -3.38 -14.28 0.22
N TYR A 197 -4.30 -13.51 0.81
CA TYR A 197 -4.63 -12.17 0.29
C TYR A 197 -3.43 -11.22 0.37
N TYR A 198 -2.71 -11.24 1.48
CA TYR A 198 -1.39 -10.64 1.61
C TYR A 198 -0.33 -11.73 1.61
N ALA A 199 0.76 -11.50 0.92
CA ALA A 199 1.91 -12.39 1.00
C ALA A 199 2.34 -12.54 2.49
N PRO A 200 2.59 -13.77 2.96
CA PRO A 200 3.04 -13.98 4.33
C PRO A 200 4.31 -13.19 4.62
N LEU A 201 4.39 -12.59 5.81
CA LEU A 201 5.67 -12.10 6.29
C LEU A 201 6.59 -13.31 6.48
N GLU A 202 7.66 -13.37 5.70
CA GLU A 202 8.71 -14.36 5.91
C GLU A 202 9.52 -13.94 7.14
N ILE A 203 9.04 -14.35 8.30
CA ILE A 203 9.75 -14.25 9.57
C ILE A 203 10.24 -15.66 9.82
N GLU A 204 11.55 -15.85 9.82
CA GLU A 204 12.12 -17.13 10.25
C GLU A 204 11.78 -17.30 11.73
N ASN A 205 10.88 -18.23 12.02
CA ASN A 205 10.61 -18.65 13.39
C ASN A 205 11.83 -19.45 13.89
N ASN A 206 12.72 -18.77 14.62
CA ASN A 206 13.75 -19.42 15.42
C ASN A 206 13.16 -19.99 16.71
#